data_3ef8e540d4afb88d15178408cbc2c8c6
#
_entry.id   3ef8e540d4afb88d15178408cbc2c8c6
#
_cell.length_a   1.000
_cell.length_b   1.000
_cell.length_c   1.000
_cell.angle_alpha   90.00
_cell.angle_beta   90.00
_cell.angle_gamma   90.00
#
_symmetry.space_group_name_H-M   'P 1'
#
loop_
_entity.id
_entity.type
_entity.pdbx_description
1 polymer ?
#
loop_
_entity_poly.entity_id
_entity_poly.type
_entity_poly.pdbx_seq_one_letter_code
_entity_poly.pdbx_strand_id
1 'polypeptide(L)'
;MRKIVAGCYQFQVLPGGIDANLKKIASALPHFADCNCRLLVLPEMFSCGFDYPSLQQRATATPQVLETLQGWARRYGIVLVGSLPEAADGKVFNTSYVIEADGAIAGSYRKVHLFSLHREDLYFRAGEKHFVCDTSIGRLGILICYDLRFPELARTLALKRAEVLCTSAQWPTARIDHWSLLLRALAMENQLFVVGCNGCGQAGNLILGGHSALISPYGQTIAAANGAEASIVGELDFTEMVSFREKIPCLSDRAPASYELKDEP
;
A
#
# COMPACT_ATOMS: atom_id res chain seq x y z
N MET A 1 -23.83 8.78 6.27
CA MET A 1 -22.41 9.20 6.24
C MET A 1 -21.59 7.91 6.19
N ARG A 2 -20.60 7.84 5.29
CA ARG A 2 -19.86 6.59 5.07
C ARG A 2 -18.70 6.48 6.07
N LYS A 3 -18.65 5.34 6.77
CA LYS A 3 -17.56 4.94 7.65
C LYS A 3 -17.15 3.52 7.31
N ILE A 4 -15.86 3.22 7.39
CA ILE A 4 -15.36 1.87 7.25
C ILE A 4 -14.26 1.61 8.30
N VAL A 5 -14.06 0.37 8.67
CA VAL A 5 -12.88 -0.06 9.40
C VAL A 5 -11.82 -0.50 8.39
N ALA A 6 -10.65 0.10 8.47
CA ALA A 6 -9.48 -0.30 7.69
C ALA A 6 -8.40 -0.89 8.61
N GLY A 7 -7.49 -1.67 8.06
CA GLY A 7 -6.40 -2.26 8.84
C GLY A 7 -5.13 -2.50 8.03
N CYS A 8 -4.07 -2.77 8.76
CA CYS A 8 -2.79 -3.27 8.25
C CYS A 8 -2.40 -4.52 9.03
N TYR A 9 -1.89 -5.53 8.32
CA TYR A 9 -1.17 -6.63 8.94
C TYR A 9 0.33 -6.47 8.72
N GLN A 10 1.00 -5.94 9.74
CA GLN A 10 2.44 -5.77 9.79
C GLN A 10 3.08 -7.06 10.26
N PHE A 11 3.89 -7.69 9.42
CA PHE A 11 4.57 -8.92 9.79
C PHE A 11 5.96 -9.02 9.16
N GLN A 12 6.80 -9.90 9.72
CA GLN A 12 8.06 -10.26 9.11
C GLN A 12 7.82 -11.14 7.90
N VAL A 13 8.09 -10.60 6.72
CA VAL A 13 8.04 -11.32 5.45
C VAL A 13 9.30 -12.18 5.32
N LEU A 14 9.10 -13.50 5.20
CA LEU A 14 10.20 -14.46 5.04
C LEU A 14 10.60 -14.52 3.56
N PRO A 15 11.85 -14.17 3.21
CA PRO A 15 12.31 -14.24 1.83
C PRO A 15 12.16 -15.66 1.26
N GLY A 16 11.53 -15.77 0.08
CA GLY A 16 11.25 -17.05 -0.58
C GLY A 16 10.18 -17.92 0.05
N GLY A 17 9.68 -17.58 1.24
CA GLY A 17 8.80 -18.41 2.05
C GLY A 17 7.31 -18.21 1.75
N ILE A 18 6.85 -18.44 0.50
CA ILE A 18 5.47 -18.16 0.07
C ILE A 18 4.44 -18.79 1.01
N ASP A 19 4.50 -20.11 1.25
CA ASP A 19 3.52 -20.80 2.08
C ASP A 19 3.53 -20.31 3.53
N ALA A 20 4.71 -20.04 4.10
CA ALA A 20 4.83 -19.53 5.45
C ALA A 20 4.24 -18.12 5.60
N ASN A 21 4.49 -17.25 4.63
CA ASN A 21 3.94 -15.90 4.61
C ASN A 21 2.41 -15.93 4.43
N LEU A 22 1.89 -16.74 3.52
CA LEU A 22 0.45 -16.92 3.34
C LEU A 22 -0.21 -17.50 4.59
N LYS A 23 0.44 -18.45 5.28
CA LYS A 23 -0.06 -19.01 6.54
C LYS A 23 -0.18 -17.94 7.64
N LYS A 24 0.80 -17.02 7.74
CA LYS A 24 0.70 -15.87 8.67
C LYS A 24 -0.52 -15.02 8.38
N ILE A 25 -0.74 -14.67 7.11
CA ILE A 25 -1.89 -13.86 6.69
C ILE A 25 -3.21 -14.59 7.00
N ALA A 26 -3.30 -15.88 6.60
CA ALA A 26 -4.49 -16.69 6.89
C ALA A 26 -4.85 -16.75 8.37
N SER A 27 -3.83 -16.82 9.25
CA SER A 27 -4.02 -16.85 10.71
C SER A 27 -4.49 -15.49 11.27
N ALA A 28 -4.18 -14.38 10.61
CA ALA A 28 -4.57 -13.04 11.04
C ALA A 28 -5.98 -12.62 10.55
N LEU A 29 -6.44 -13.16 9.41
CA LEU A 29 -7.71 -12.74 8.78
C LEU A 29 -8.95 -12.85 9.68
N PRO A 30 -9.13 -13.90 10.53
CA PRO A 30 -10.27 -13.94 11.44
C PRO A 30 -10.34 -12.72 12.37
N HIS A 31 -9.22 -12.28 12.92
CA HIS A 31 -9.17 -11.08 13.77
C HIS A 31 -9.67 -9.83 13.03
N PHE A 32 -9.27 -9.63 11.76
CA PHE A 32 -9.75 -8.49 10.97
C PHE A 32 -11.25 -8.60 10.68
N ALA A 33 -11.76 -9.79 10.41
CA ALA A 33 -13.19 -10.03 10.23
C ALA A 33 -13.99 -9.73 11.51
N ASP A 34 -13.51 -10.19 12.66
CA ASP A 34 -14.13 -9.92 13.97
C ASP A 34 -14.17 -8.43 14.31
N CYS A 35 -13.19 -7.66 13.80
CA CYS A 35 -13.16 -6.20 13.91
C CYS A 35 -14.02 -5.49 12.83
N ASN A 36 -14.78 -6.21 12.01
CA ASN A 36 -15.54 -5.66 10.86
C ASN A 36 -14.65 -4.89 9.86
N CYS A 37 -13.38 -5.29 9.70
CA CYS A 37 -12.46 -4.67 8.77
C CYS A 37 -12.94 -4.86 7.32
N ARG A 38 -12.99 -3.78 6.56
CA ARG A 38 -13.44 -3.77 5.16
C ARG A 38 -12.30 -3.52 4.17
N LEU A 39 -11.17 -3.03 4.64
CA LEU A 39 -9.94 -2.81 3.87
C LEU A 39 -8.75 -3.32 4.66
N LEU A 40 -8.00 -4.26 4.11
CA LEU A 40 -6.74 -4.74 4.69
C LEU A 40 -5.59 -4.50 3.72
N VAL A 41 -4.58 -3.76 4.18
CA VAL A 41 -3.35 -3.54 3.43
C VAL A 41 -2.25 -4.44 3.99
N LEU A 42 -1.52 -5.10 3.09
CA LEU A 42 -0.41 -6.00 3.36
C LEU A 42 0.93 -5.34 2.99
N PRO A 43 2.06 -5.80 3.51
CA PRO A 43 3.39 -5.26 3.18
C PRO A 43 3.74 -5.42 1.69
N GLU A 44 4.80 -4.74 1.29
CA GLU A 44 5.41 -4.89 -0.04
C GLU A 44 5.99 -6.30 -0.22
N MET A 45 5.79 -6.90 -1.41
CA MET A 45 6.29 -8.24 -1.73
C MET A 45 5.94 -9.29 -0.66
N PHE A 46 4.76 -9.18 -0.06
CA PHE A 46 4.37 -9.91 1.14
C PHE A 46 4.43 -11.43 1.00
N SER A 47 4.32 -11.97 -0.22
CA SER A 47 4.34 -13.41 -0.44
C SER A 47 5.75 -14.02 -0.36
N CYS A 48 6.78 -13.30 -0.83
CA CYS A 48 8.12 -13.88 -0.98
C CYS A 48 9.26 -12.95 -0.58
N GLY A 49 8.98 -11.70 -0.16
CA GLY A 49 10.02 -10.70 0.07
C GLY A 49 10.86 -10.41 -1.17
N PHE A 50 12.01 -9.76 -0.96
CA PHE A 50 12.98 -9.47 -2.02
C PHE A 50 13.98 -10.62 -2.19
N ASP A 51 13.48 -11.80 -2.59
CA ASP A 51 14.29 -12.98 -2.95
C ASP A 51 14.82 -12.83 -4.38
N TYR A 52 15.73 -11.87 -4.57
CA TYR A 52 16.27 -11.52 -5.88
C TYR A 52 16.81 -12.70 -6.69
N PRO A 53 17.60 -13.66 -6.10
CA PRO A 53 18.14 -14.79 -6.87
C PRO A 53 17.06 -15.68 -7.50
N SER A 54 15.88 -15.77 -6.86
CA SER A 54 14.77 -16.63 -7.31
C SER A 54 13.56 -15.83 -7.78
N LEU A 55 13.69 -14.52 -7.96
CA LEU A 55 12.57 -13.61 -8.19
C LEU A 55 11.70 -14.02 -9.39
N GLN A 56 12.31 -14.41 -10.51
CA GLN A 56 11.60 -14.89 -11.70
C GLN A 56 10.76 -16.13 -11.37
N GLN A 57 11.31 -17.06 -10.61
CA GLN A 57 10.58 -18.26 -10.17
C GLN A 57 9.46 -17.88 -9.20
N ARG A 58 9.67 -16.93 -8.27
CA ARG A 58 8.62 -16.47 -7.35
C ARG A 58 7.46 -15.81 -8.09
N ALA A 59 7.75 -15.07 -9.14
CA ALA A 59 6.72 -14.44 -9.97
C ALA A 59 5.80 -15.44 -10.69
N THR A 60 6.27 -16.66 -11.00
CA THR A 60 5.42 -17.70 -11.59
C THR A 60 4.36 -18.26 -10.63
N ALA A 61 4.55 -18.10 -9.31
CA ALA A 61 3.58 -18.51 -8.30
C ALA A 61 2.49 -17.44 -8.04
N THR A 62 2.66 -16.23 -8.55
CA THR A 62 1.72 -15.11 -8.28
C THR A 62 0.28 -15.41 -8.67
N PRO A 63 -0.04 -16.07 -9.81
CA PRO A 63 -1.43 -16.42 -10.12
C PRO A 63 -2.10 -17.27 -9.03
N GLN A 64 -1.42 -18.27 -8.49
CA GLN A 64 -1.93 -19.11 -7.41
C GLN A 64 -2.09 -18.35 -6.09
N VAL A 65 -1.15 -17.42 -5.80
CA VAL A 65 -1.26 -16.52 -4.64
C VAL A 65 -2.50 -15.63 -4.78
N LEU A 66 -2.74 -15.07 -5.97
CA LEU A 66 -3.93 -14.26 -6.26
C LEU A 66 -5.22 -15.05 -6.07
N GLU A 67 -5.31 -16.29 -6.56
CA GLU A 67 -6.48 -17.16 -6.32
C GLU A 67 -6.75 -17.37 -4.83
N THR A 68 -5.70 -17.56 -4.04
CA THR A 68 -5.79 -17.68 -2.58
C THR A 68 -6.33 -16.40 -1.95
N LEU A 69 -5.82 -15.24 -2.34
CA LEU A 69 -6.28 -13.94 -1.84
C LEU A 69 -7.73 -13.65 -2.24
N GLN A 70 -8.11 -13.96 -3.48
CA GLN A 70 -9.49 -13.84 -3.97
C GLN A 70 -10.45 -14.71 -3.15
N GLY A 71 -10.03 -15.93 -2.79
CA GLY A 71 -10.76 -16.82 -1.90
C GLY A 71 -10.95 -16.22 -0.50
N TRP A 72 -9.90 -15.60 0.05
CA TRP A 72 -9.98 -14.93 1.36
C TRP A 72 -10.83 -13.67 1.32
N ALA A 73 -10.67 -12.82 0.28
CA ALA A 73 -11.47 -11.62 0.10
C ALA A 73 -12.98 -11.96 0.11
N ARG A 74 -13.40 -12.97 -0.67
CA ARG A 74 -14.79 -13.46 -0.68
C ARG A 74 -15.24 -14.01 0.67
N ARG A 75 -14.40 -14.82 1.30
CA ARG A 75 -14.75 -15.48 2.57
C ARG A 75 -14.99 -14.48 3.70
N TYR A 76 -14.16 -13.44 3.77
CA TYR A 76 -14.18 -12.48 4.88
C TYR A 76 -14.87 -11.15 4.52
N GLY A 77 -15.24 -10.93 3.26
CA GLY A 77 -15.87 -9.69 2.81
C GLY A 77 -14.95 -8.47 2.91
N ILE A 78 -13.63 -8.68 2.71
CA ILE A 78 -12.57 -7.67 2.91
C ILE A 78 -11.91 -7.34 1.57
N VAL A 79 -11.78 -6.06 1.25
CA VAL A 79 -10.92 -5.58 0.15
C VAL A 79 -9.47 -5.75 0.58
N LEU A 80 -8.66 -6.47 -0.23
CA LEU A 80 -7.25 -6.73 0.05
C LEU A 80 -6.36 -5.91 -0.89
N VAL A 81 -5.32 -5.30 -0.33
CA VAL A 81 -4.29 -4.57 -1.09
C VAL A 81 -2.91 -5.05 -0.64
N GLY A 82 -2.04 -5.37 -1.59
CA GLY A 82 -0.67 -5.77 -1.29
C GLY A 82 0.14 -6.01 -2.57
N SER A 83 1.47 -5.94 -2.50
CA SER A 83 2.29 -6.13 -3.69
C SER A 83 2.93 -7.52 -3.78
N LEU A 84 3.04 -7.99 -5.01
CA LEU A 84 3.54 -9.30 -5.43
C LEU A 84 4.51 -9.14 -6.61
N PRO A 85 5.41 -10.10 -6.84
CA PRO A 85 6.19 -10.14 -8.07
C PRO A 85 5.28 -10.56 -9.23
N GLU A 86 5.18 -9.76 -10.28
CA GLU A 86 4.44 -10.06 -11.50
C GLU A 86 5.39 -10.40 -12.63
N ALA A 87 5.24 -11.57 -13.26
CA ALA A 87 5.95 -11.91 -14.48
C ALA A 87 5.12 -11.48 -15.71
N ALA A 88 5.68 -10.60 -16.54
CA ALA A 88 5.08 -10.18 -17.80
C ALA A 88 6.18 -9.84 -18.81
N ASP A 89 5.99 -10.25 -20.06
CA ASP A 89 6.88 -9.95 -21.20
C ASP A 89 8.37 -10.25 -20.92
N GLY A 90 8.63 -11.38 -20.24
CA GLY A 90 9.99 -11.82 -19.88
C GLY A 90 10.65 -11.00 -18.78
N LYS A 91 9.91 -10.11 -18.13
CA LYS A 91 10.38 -9.23 -17.04
C LYS A 91 9.58 -9.48 -15.77
N VAL A 92 10.09 -8.98 -14.64
CA VAL A 92 9.37 -8.99 -13.38
C VAL A 92 9.06 -7.55 -12.96
N PHE A 93 7.86 -7.34 -12.42
CA PHE A 93 7.39 -6.10 -11.87
C PHE A 93 7.05 -6.28 -10.38
N ASN A 94 7.26 -5.24 -9.58
CA ASN A 94 6.70 -5.14 -8.24
C ASN A 94 5.28 -4.56 -8.39
N THR A 95 4.25 -5.40 -8.25
CA THR A 95 2.88 -5.06 -8.61
C THR A 95 1.96 -5.19 -7.41
N SER A 96 1.31 -4.09 -7.03
CA SER A 96 0.24 -4.09 -6.03
C SER A 96 -1.09 -4.44 -6.71
N TYR A 97 -1.82 -5.38 -6.13
CA TYR A 97 -3.15 -5.77 -6.56
C TYR A 97 -4.20 -5.25 -5.59
N VAL A 98 -5.34 -4.84 -6.13
CA VAL A 98 -6.55 -4.53 -5.37
C VAL A 98 -7.55 -5.65 -5.65
N ILE A 99 -7.90 -6.40 -4.61
CA ILE A 99 -8.85 -7.51 -4.69
C ILE A 99 -10.10 -7.10 -3.93
N GLU A 100 -11.22 -7.05 -4.64
CA GLU A 100 -12.52 -6.65 -4.11
C GLU A 100 -13.07 -7.69 -3.13
N ALA A 101 -13.99 -7.27 -2.26
CA ALA A 101 -14.60 -8.12 -1.24
C ALA A 101 -15.37 -9.33 -1.80
N ASP A 102 -15.80 -9.29 -3.07
CA ASP A 102 -16.38 -10.42 -3.80
C ASP A 102 -15.32 -11.34 -4.43
N GLY A 103 -14.02 -10.99 -4.29
CA GLY A 103 -12.89 -11.71 -4.82
C GLY A 103 -12.51 -11.33 -6.26
N ALA A 104 -13.18 -10.37 -6.89
CA ALA A 104 -12.74 -9.86 -8.18
C ALA A 104 -11.43 -9.04 -8.03
N ILE A 105 -10.57 -9.09 -9.04
CA ILE A 105 -9.41 -8.19 -9.10
C ILE A 105 -9.92 -6.85 -9.65
N ALA A 106 -10.03 -5.83 -8.79
CA ALA A 106 -10.44 -4.48 -9.17
C ALA A 106 -9.38 -3.78 -10.03
N GLY A 107 -8.13 -4.19 -9.89
CA GLY A 107 -7.04 -3.75 -10.73
C GLY A 107 -5.65 -3.93 -10.09
N SER A 108 -4.63 -3.38 -10.77
CA SER A 108 -3.25 -3.52 -10.33
C SER A 108 -2.41 -2.28 -10.66
N TYR A 109 -1.36 -2.09 -9.88
CA TYR A 109 -0.40 -1.00 -10.02
C TYR A 109 1.03 -1.54 -10.02
N ARG A 110 1.79 -1.30 -11.05
CA ARG A 110 3.23 -1.59 -11.12
C ARG A 110 4.01 -0.41 -10.55
N LYS A 111 4.89 -0.67 -9.59
CA LYS A 111 5.75 0.33 -8.95
C LYS A 111 6.48 1.18 -9.99
N VAL A 112 6.29 2.49 -9.94
CA VAL A 112 6.90 3.45 -10.88
C VAL A 112 8.32 3.80 -10.46
N HIS A 113 8.53 4.09 -9.16
CA HIS A 113 9.83 4.51 -8.66
C HIS A 113 10.56 3.33 -8.01
N LEU A 114 11.51 2.76 -8.74
CA LEU A 114 12.36 1.68 -8.25
C LEU A 114 13.47 2.25 -7.35
N PHE A 115 13.74 1.57 -6.24
CA PHE A 115 14.75 2.02 -5.27
C PHE A 115 16.13 1.48 -5.65
N SER A 116 16.89 2.27 -6.39
CA SER A 116 18.23 1.90 -6.91
C SER A 116 19.24 1.56 -5.82
N LEU A 117 19.14 2.18 -4.63
CA LEU A 117 20.02 1.87 -3.50
C LEU A 117 19.90 0.42 -3.02
N HIS A 118 18.75 -0.22 -3.23
CA HIS A 118 18.51 -1.65 -3.02
C HIS A 118 18.56 -2.45 -4.32
N ARG A 119 19.08 -1.85 -5.41
CA ARG A 119 19.29 -2.49 -6.70
C ARG A 119 17.99 -3.02 -7.34
N GLU A 120 16.83 -2.44 -6.99
CA GLU A 120 15.54 -2.84 -7.56
C GLU A 120 15.54 -2.71 -9.09
N ASP A 121 16.19 -1.68 -9.62
CA ASP A 121 16.35 -1.40 -11.04
C ASP A 121 17.07 -2.49 -11.84
N LEU A 122 17.83 -3.37 -11.17
CA LEU A 122 18.49 -4.52 -11.82
C LEU A 122 17.57 -5.75 -11.92
N TYR A 123 16.53 -5.83 -11.08
CA TYR A 123 15.67 -7.02 -10.96
C TYR A 123 14.25 -6.78 -11.41
N PHE A 124 13.77 -5.55 -11.28
CA PHE A 124 12.41 -5.18 -11.69
C PHE A 124 12.41 -4.22 -12.86
N ARG A 125 11.35 -4.27 -13.65
CA ARG A 125 10.97 -3.22 -14.58
C ARG A 125 10.05 -2.24 -13.89
N ALA A 126 10.29 -0.94 -14.08
CA ALA A 126 9.41 0.13 -13.60
C ALA A 126 8.05 0.10 -14.32
N GLY A 127 6.99 0.43 -13.58
CA GLY A 127 5.70 0.79 -14.14
C GLY A 127 5.73 2.15 -14.81
N GLU A 128 4.69 2.47 -15.57
CA GLU A 128 4.63 3.71 -16.38
C GLU A 128 3.37 4.52 -16.09
N LYS A 129 2.47 4.00 -15.22
CA LYS A 129 1.14 4.59 -15.02
C LYS A 129 0.81 4.67 -13.53
N HIS A 130 0.18 5.78 -13.14
CA HIS A 130 -0.52 5.87 -11.87
C HIS A 130 -1.78 4.98 -11.89
N PHE A 131 -2.28 4.62 -10.70
CA PHE A 131 -3.45 3.76 -10.60
C PHE A 131 -4.42 4.22 -9.51
N VAL A 132 -5.68 4.40 -9.89
CA VAL A 132 -6.83 4.63 -9.01
C VAL A 132 -7.95 3.73 -9.46
N CYS A 133 -8.64 3.07 -8.53
CA CYS A 133 -9.79 2.22 -8.84
C CYS A 133 -10.96 2.50 -7.89
N ASP A 134 -12.17 2.23 -8.39
CA ASP A 134 -13.37 2.20 -7.58
C ASP A 134 -13.54 0.82 -6.95
N THR A 135 -13.92 0.80 -5.67
CA THR A 135 -14.18 -0.41 -4.90
C THR A 135 -15.46 -0.24 -4.10
N SER A 136 -15.97 -1.33 -3.53
CA SER A 136 -17.16 -1.31 -2.65
C SER A 136 -17.01 -0.40 -1.41
N ILE A 137 -15.76 -0.07 -1.05
CA ILE A 137 -15.45 0.77 0.12
C ILE A 137 -15.10 2.22 -0.23
N GLY A 138 -14.98 2.56 -1.52
CA GLY A 138 -14.59 3.87 -2.03
C GLY A 138 -13.45 3.81 -3.03
N ARG A 139 -12.96 4.97 -3.40
CA ARG A 139 -11.94 5.11 -4.43
C ARG A 139 -10.54 5.06 -3.87
N LEU A 140 -9.77 4.04 -4.27
CA LEU A 140 -8.41 3.78 -3.78
C LEU A 140 -7.36 4.27 -4.75
N GLY A 141 -6.34 4.96 -4.24
CA GLY A 141 -5.09 5.24 -4.93
C GLY A 141 -3.98 4.37 -4.37
N ILE A 142 -3.11 3.82 -5.23
CA ILE A 142 -2.11 2.84 -4.82
C ILE A 142 -0.70 3.40 -4.99
N LEU A 143 0.11 3.21 -3.95
CA LEU A 143 1.54 3.52 -3.90
C LEU A 143 2.31 2.29 -3.40
N ILE A 144 3.59 2.18 -3.75
CA ILE A 144 4.47 1.15 -3.23
C ILE A 144 5.75 1.79 -2.69
N CYS A 145 5.96 1.71 -1.37
CA CYS A 145 7.21 1.99 -0.66
C CYS A 145 7.89 3.31 -1.10
N TYR A 146 8.87 3.24 -1.98
CA TYR A 146 9.66 4.38 -2.43
C TYR A 146 8.83 5.47 -3.13
N ASP A 147 7.67 5.10 -3.70
CA ASP A 147 6.72 6.06 -4.30
C ASP A 147 6.28 7.16 -3.32
N LEU A 148 6.30 6.89 -2.01
CA LEU A 148 5.99 7.89 -0.97
C LEU A 148 6.88 9.13 -0.99
N ARG A 149 8.05 9.06 -1.60
CA ARG A 149 8.98 10.19 -1.70
C ARG A 149 8.69 11.13 -2.87
N PHE A 150 7.70 10.78 -3.70
CA PHE A 150 7.34 11.53 -4.91
C PHE A 150 5.93 12.10 -4.75
N PRO A 151 5.82 13.33 -4.22
CA PRO A 151 4.52 13.96 -3.95
C PRO A 151 3.69 14.16 -5.21
N GLU A 152 4.32 14.25 -6.38
CA GLU A 152 3.65 14.38 -7.68
C GLU A 152 2.72 13.20 -7.96
N LEU A 153 3.18 11.97 -7.64
CA LEU A 153 2.36 10.77 -7.83
C LEU A 153 1.16 10.77 -6.88
N ALA A 154 1.37 11.03 -5.59
CA ALA A 154 0.29 11.09 -4.61
C ALA A 154 -0.72 12.22 -4.96
N ARG A 155 -0.23 13.39 -5.36
CA ARG A 155 -1.07 14.49 -5.84
C ARG A 155 -1.90 14.10 -7.05
N THR A 156 -1.31 13.39 -8.01
CA THR A 156 -2.01 12.87 -9.18
C THR A 156 -3.16 11.97 -8.77
N LEU A 157 -2.95 11.04 -7.82
CA LEU A 157 -3.99 10.14 -7.31
C LEU A 157 -5.12 10.93 -6.63
N ALA A 158 -4.80 11.94 -5.81
CA ALA A 158 -5.78 12.80 -5.17
C ALA A 158 -6.63 13.57 -6.19
N LEU A 159 -6.00 14.11 -7.23
CA LEU A 159 -6.70 14.81 -8.35
C LEU A 159 -7.57 13.86 -9.18
N LYS A 160 -7.25 12.57 -9.20
CA LYS A 160 -8.09 11.50 -9.75
C LYS A 160 -9.15 11.03 -8.75
N ARG A 161 -9.38 11.81 -7.68
CA ARG A 161 -10.42 11.61 -6.67
C ARG A 161 -10.23 10.37 -5.80
N ALA A 162 -8.98 9.93 -5.59
CA ALA A 162 -8.72 8.94 -4.54
C ALA A 162 -9.20 9.50 -3.19
N GLU A 163 -9.79 8.61 -2.39
CA GLU A 163 -10.29 8.92 -1.04
C GLU A 163 -9.36 8.32 0.02
N VAL A 164 -8.73 7.19 -0.33
CA VAL A 164 -7.74 6.50 0.49
C VAL A 164 -6.52 6.20 -0.35
N LEU A 165 -5.33 6.59 0.10
CA LEU A 165 -4.07 6.09 -0.44
C LEU A 165 -3.64 4.86 0.36
N CYS A 166 -3.53 3.73 -0.33
CA CYS A 166 -2.97 2.51 0.23
C CYS A 166 -1.51 2.38 -0.19
N THR A 167 -0.62 2.13 0.77
CA THR A 167 0.79 1.89 0.46
C THR A 167 1.30 0.64 1.16
N SER A 168 1.92 -0.23 0.37
CA SER A 168 2.64 -1.42 0.81
C SER A 168 4.14 -1.12 0.84
N ALA A 169 4.86 -1.45 1.91
CA ALA A 169 6.27 -1.15 2.03
C ALA A 169 7.09 -2.24 2.71
N GLN A 170 8.40 -2.24 2.43
CA GLN A 170 9.47 -2.83 3.24
C GLN A 170 10.49 -1.74 3.58
N TRP A 171 10.07 -0.83 4.47
CA TRP A 171 10.82 0.37 4.82
C TRP A 171 11.74 0.11 6.02
N PRO A 172 13.06 0.38 5.89
CA PRO A 172 14.01 0.03 6.92
C PRO A 172 13.96 0.96 8.14
N THR A 173 14.32 0.42 9.30
CA THR A 173 14.40 1.15 10.58
C THR A 173 15.26 2.41 10.50
N ALA A 174 16.38 2.38 9.77
CA ALA A 174 17.28 3.53 9.62
C ALA A 174 16.62 4.78 9.03
N ARG A 175 15.45 4.69 8.47
CA ARG A 175 14.67 5.79 7.87
C ARG A 175 13.21 5.80 8.31
N ILE A 176 12.90 5.22 9.47
CA ILE A 176 11.52 5.06 9.92
C ILE A 176 10.83 6.40 10.23
N ASP A 177 11.59 7.41 10.65
CA ASP A 177 11.06 8.76 10.86
C ASP A 177 10.56 9.38 9.55
N HIS A 178 11.26 9.11 8.42
CA HIS A 178 10.79 9.56 7.12
C HIS A 178 9.47 8.88 6.73
N TRP A 179 9.33 7.57 7.00
CA TRP A 179 8.09 6.83 6.78
C TRP A 179 6.92 7.49 7.50
N SER A 180 7.06 7.67 8.82
CA SER A 180 6.01 8.24 9.67
C SER A 180 5.66 9.68 9.27
N LEU A 181 6.65 10.49 8.91
CA LEU A 181 6.46 11.87 8.46
C LEU A 181 5.73 11.91 7.11
N LEU A 182 6.18 11.11 6.13
CA LEU A 182 5.62 11.11 4.78
C LEU A 182 4.16 10.64 4.76
N LEU A 183 3.79 9.59 5.52
CA LEU A 183 2.40 9.17 5.61
C LEU A 183 1.48 10.31 6.07
N ARG A 184 1.89 11.05 7.10
CA ARG A 184 1.13 12.18 7.64
C ARG A 184 1.09 13.38 6.69
N ALA A 185 2.21 13.70 6.08
CA ALA A 185 2.30 14.80 5.10
C ALA A 185 1.41 14.52 3.89
N LEU A 186 1.50 13.32 3.30
CA LEU A 186 0.68 12.93 2.15
C LEU A 186 -0.82 12.97 2.45
N ALA A 187 -1.23 12.53 3.64
CA ALA A 187 -2.63 12.60 4.05
C ALA A 187 -3.14 14.04 4.11
N MET A 188 -2.38 14.90 4.79
CA MET A 188 -2.77 16.30 5.03
C MET A 188 -2.75 17.14 3.74
N GLU A 189 -1.68 17.09 2.96
CA GLU A 189 -1.53 17.90 1.75
C GLU A 189 -2.49 17.49 0.62
N ASN A 190 -2.94 16.23 0.62
CA ASN A 190 -3.89 15.70 -0.36
C ASN A 190 -5.32 15.56 0.19
N GLN A 191 -5.52 15.87 1.47
CA GLN A 191 -6.82 15.89 2.15
C GLN A 191 -7.59 14.56 1.95
N LEU A 192 -6.91 13.43 2.24
CA LEU A 192 -7.44 12.07 2.10
C LEU A 192 -6.87 11.17 3.19
N PHE A 193 -7.44 9.97 3.34
CA PHE A 193 -6.91 8.98 4.26
C PHE A 193 -5.66 8.30 3.69
N VAL A 194 -4.71 7.94 4.54
CA VAL A 194 -3.56 7.09 4.18
C VAL A 194 -3.57 5.84 5.04
N VAL A 195 -3.48 4.68 4.40
CA VAL A 195 -3.31 3.37 5.04
C VAL A 195 -1.96 2.82 4.59
N GLY A 196 -0.97 2.93 5.47
CA GLY A 196 0.41 2.52 5.21
C GLY A 196 0.77 1.26 5.94
N CYS A 197 1.03 0.17 5.20
CA CYS A 197 1.46 -1.11 5.76
C CYS A 197 2.93 -1.37 5.44
N ASN A 198 3.76 -1.47 6.47
CA ASN A 198 5.18 -1.76 6.36
C ASN A 198 5.48 -3.18 6.87
N GLY A 199 6.50 -3.82 6.32
CA GLY A 199 7.09 -5.00 6.92
C GLY A 199 7.85 -4.68 8.22
N CYS A 200 8.09 -5.70 9.04
CA CYS A 200 8.90 -5.59 10.25
C CYS A 200 9.90 -6.73 10.35
N GLY A 201 10.81 -6.65 11.32
CA GLY A 201 11.80 -7.69 11.56
C GLY A 201 12.93 -7.71 10.52
N GLN A 202 13.67 -8.81 10.49
CA GLN A 202 14.86 -8.93 9.65
C GLN A 202 14.50 -9.44 8.25
N ALA A 203 15.00 -8.76 7.21
CA ALA A 203 14.90 -9.15 5.81
C ALA A 203 16.31 -9.11 5.18
N GLY A 204 16.98 -10.26 5.11
CA GLY A 204 18.39 -10.33 4.74
C GLY A 204 19.27 -9.51 5.69
N ASN A 205 20.00 -8.54 5.17
CA ASN A 205 20.87 -7.63 5.95
C ASN A 205 20.12 -6.37 6.44
N LEU A 206 18.83 -6.23 6.14
CA LEU A 206 18.03 -5.08 6.55
C LEU A 206 17.16 -5.43 7.76
N ILE A 207 16.98 -4.42 8.63
CA ILE A 207 15.96 -4.45 9.68
C ILE A 207 14.85 -3.52 9.23
N LEU A 208 13.67 -4.08 9.01
CA LEU A 208 12.47 -3.34 8.64
C LEU A 208 11.84 -2.70 9.86
N GLY A 209 11.40 -1.45 9.72
CA GLY A 209 11.01 -0.61 10.84
C GLY A 209 9.61 -0.86 11.39
N GLY A 210 8.73 -1.54 10.66
CA GLY A 210 7.32 -1.59 11.03
C GLY A 210 6.67 -0.22 10.97
N HIS A 211 6.03 0.21 12.06
CA HIS A 211 5.33 1.51 12.18
C HIS A 211 4.26 1.71 11.09
N SER A 212 3.56 0.62 10.75
CA SER A 212 2.35 0.71 9.93
C SER A 212 1.35 1.64 10.59
N ALA A 213 0.63 2.45 9.80
CA ALA A 213 -0.27 3.43 10.35
C ALA A 213 -1.47 3.73 9.45
N LEU A 214 -2.58 4.10 10.07
CA LEU A 214 -3.76 4.68 9.46
C LEU A 214 -3.77 6.16 9.83
N ILE A 215 -3.85 7.03 8.83
CA ILE A 215 -3.75 8.49 9.01
C ILE A 215 -5.01 9.16 8.47
N SER A 216 -5.57 10.09 9.25
CA SER A 216 -6.73 10.89 8.86
C SER A 216 -6.34 11.98 7.84
N PRO A 217 -7.30 12.57 7.14
CA PRO A 217 -7.05 13.69 6.22
C PRO A 217 -6.34 14.89 6.88
N TYR A 218 -6.49 15.05 8.20
CA TYR A 218 -5.81 16.10 8.98
C TYR A 218 -4.36 15.75 9.36
N GLY A 219 -3.82 14.60 8.89
CA GLY A 219 -2.49 14.13 9.26
C GLY A 219 -2.39 13.54 10.67
N GLN A 220 -3.53 13.28 11.31
CA GLN A 220 -3.58 12.66 12.64
C GLN A 220 -3.51 11.14 12.54
N THR A 221 -2.81 10.50 13.46
CA THR A 221 -2.72 9.04 13.53
C THR A 221 -4.01 8.49 14.15
N ILE A 222 -4.74 7.68 13.37
CA ILE A 222 -5.94 6.96 13.82
C ILE A 222 -5.53 5.69 14.57
N ALA A 223 -4.59 4.93 13.98
CA ALA A 223 -4.00 3.74 14.59
C ALA A 223 -2.57 3.58 14.07
N ALA A 224 -1.68 3.06 14.90
CA ALA A 224 -0.31 2.76 14.51
C ALA A 224 0.24 1.54 15.25
N ALA A 225 1.13 0.81 14.58
CA ALA A 225 1.96 -0.22 15.19
C ALA A 225 3.31 0.36 15.66
N ASN A 226 4.03 -0.41 16.46
CA ASN A 226 5.46 -0.21 16.73
C ASN A 226 6.32 -1.01 15.72
N GLY A 227 7.57 -1.32 16.06
CA GLY A 227 8.48 -2.09 15.20
C GLY A 227 8.23 -3.62 15.15
N ALA A 228 7.30 -4.16 15.95
CA ALA A 228 7.02 -5.60 16.03
C ALA A 228 5.85 -6.04 15.12
N GLU A 229 5.65 -7.34 14.95
CA GLU A 229 4.46 -7.88 14.25
C GLU A 229 3.18 -7.39 14.95
N ALA A 230 2.22 -6.91 14.15
CA ALA A 230 0.98 -6.35 14.67
C ALA A 230 -0.15 -6.37 13.64
N SER A 231 -1.36 -6.60 14.12
CA SER A 231 -2.61 -6.29 13.42
C SER A 231 -3.14 -4.97 13.96
N ILE A 232 -3.28 -3.95 13.12
CA ILE A 232 -3.89 -2.69 13.51
C ILE A 232 -5.15 -2.45 12.71
N VAL A 233 -6.15 -1.86 13.37
CA VAL A 233 -7.42 -1.46 12.76
C VAL A 233 -7.82 -0.08 13.25
N GLY A 234 -8.56 0.66 12.44
CA GLY A 234 -9.11 1.96 12.79
C GLY A 234 -10.26 2.35 11.88
N GLU A 235 -11.16 3.19 12.40
CA GLU A 235 -12.30 3.70 11.64
C GLU A 235 -11.88 4.89 10.77
N LEU A 236 -12.24 4.86 9.50
CA LEU A 236 -12.14 5.97 8.56
C LEU A 236 -13.53 6.60 8.41
N ASP A 237 -13.72 7.80 8.97
CA ASP A 237 -14.94 8.58 8.82
C ASP A 237 -14.81 9.56 7.66
N PHE A 238 -15.40 9.25 6.51
CA PHE A 238 -15.26 10.06 5.30
C PHE A 238 -15.85 11.47 5.42
N THR A 239 -16.63 11.75 6.48
CA THR A 239 -17.11 13.11 6.74
C THR A 239 -15.97 14.06 7.09
N GLU A 240 -14.89 13.57 7.71
CA GLU A 240 -13.70 14.37 8.00
C GLU A 240 -13.05 14.91 6.72
N MET A 241 -12.94 14.05 5.70
CA MET A 241 -12.37 14.44 4.40
C MET A 241 -13.21 15.51 3.72
N VAL A 242 -14.53 15.33 3.70
CA VAL A 242 -15.46 16.31 3.10
C VAL A 242 -15.36 17.65 3.83
N SER A 243 -15.49 17.63 5.18
CA SER A 243 -15.40 18.84 6.00
C SER A 243 -14.06 19.57 5.85
N PHE A 244 -12.96 18.82 5.74
CA PHE A 244 -11.65 19.43 5.56
C PHE A 244 -11.53 20.13 4.22
N ARG A 245 -11.98 19.48 3.12
CA ARG A 245 -11.96 20.04 1.77
C ARG A 245 -12.87 21.27 1.61
N GLU A 246 -13.99 21.30 2.32
CA GLU A 246 -14.89 22.46 2.37
C GLU A 246 -14.27 23.66 3.10
N LYS A 247 -13.58 23.41 4.23
CA LYS A 247 -12.97 24.45 5.05
C LYS A 247 -11.69 25.03 4.44
N ILE A 248 -10.88 24.19 3.81
CA ILE A 248 -9.60 24.56 3.19
C ILE A 248 -9.53 23.93 1.81
N PRO A 249 -10.03 24.61 0.76
CA PRO A 249 -10.18 24.01 -0.57
C PRO A 249 -8.86 23.96 -1.37
N CYS A 250 -7.74 23.57 -0.74
CA CYS A 250 -6.41 23.67 -1.33
C CYS A 250 -6.23 22.88 -2.64
N LEU A 251 -7.04 21.84 -2.89
CA LEU A 251 -6.98 21.09 -4.14
C LEU A 251 -7.55 21.89 -5.32
N SER A 252 -8.56 22.74 -5.07
CA SER A 252 -9.15 23.65 -6.10
C SER A 252 -8.36 24.94 -6.24
N ASP A 253 -7.69 25.41 -5.16
CA ASP A 253 -6.90 26.65 -5.16
C ASP A 253 -5.53 26.50 -5.85
N ARG A 254 -5.22 25.32 -6.36
CA ARG A 254 -3.97 25.07 -7.09
C ARG A 254 -3.85 25.97 -8.31
N ALA A 255 -2.64 26.41 -8.59
CA ALA A 255 -2.28 27.18 -9.78
C ALA A 255 -1.38 26.37 -10.74
N PRO A 256 -1.91 25.34 -11.45
CA PRO A 256 -1.10 24.40 -12.23
C PRO A 256 -0.22 25.06 -13.29
N ALA A 257 -0.65 26.22 -13.83
CA ALA A 257 0.11 26.98 -14.81
C ALA A 257 1.42 27.58 -14.25
N SER A 258 1.56 27.62 -12.90
CA SER A 258 2.76 28.12 -12.23
C SER A 258 3.73 27.00 -11.83
N TYR A 259 3.42 25.74 -12.15
CA TYR A 259 4.24 24.59 -11.80
C TYR A 259 4.97 24.07 -13.02
N GLU A 260 6.28 24.10 -12.98
CA GLU A 260 7.16 23.43 -13.95
C GLU A 260 7.58 22.08 -13.36
N LEU A 261 6.96 21.00 -13.86
CA LEU A 261 7.24 19.62 -13.40
C LEU A 261 8.04 18.81 -14.43
N LYS A 262 8.51 19.45 -15.49
CA LYS A 262 9.43 18.82 -16.46
C LYS A 262 10.81 19.36 -16.19
N ASP A 263 11.74 18.47 -15.84
CA ASP A 263 13.16 18.77 -15.93
C ASP A 263 13.48 19.01 -17.41
N GLU A 264 13.93 20.18 -17.74
CA GLU A 264 14.57 20.38 -19.04
C GLU A 264 15.92 19.63 -18.98
N PRO A 265 16.24 18.79 -19.96
CA PRO A 265 17.49 18.04 -19.97
C PRO A 265 18.72 18.93 -20.10
#